data_4586d36d836d420f57b7d09c2bf553c1
#
_entry.id   4586d36d836d420f57b7d09c2bf553c1
#
_cell.length_a   1.000
_cell.length_b   1.000
_cell.length_c   1.000
_cell.angle_alpha   90.00
_cell.angle_beta   90.00
_cell.angle_gamma   90.00
#
_symmetry.space_group_name_H-M   'P 1'
#
loop_
_entity.id
_entity.type
_entity.pdbx_description
1 polymer ?
#
loop_
_entity_poly.entity_id
_entity_poly.type
_entity_poly.pdbx_seq_one_letter_code
_entity_poly.pdbx_strand_id
1 'polypeptide(L)'
;MASFTSDLRDLDPDVFGAIQGEISRQRETLEMIASENFVPRAVLQAQGSVLTNKYAEGYPGRRYYGGCEHVDVVEDLARNRAKELFGAEFANVQPHSGAQAKAAVLSTIAEPGDKILGLSLAHGGHLTHGMKLNFSGKLYDVAAYEVDPETMRVDMDKLREQALKEKPKVIIGGWSAYPRTMDFAAFREIADEVGAYLWVDMAHFAGIVAAGLHPSPVPHADIVSTTVHKLSLIHISEPTRHFKRSRMPSSA
;
A
#
# COMPACT_ATOMS: atom_id res chain seq x y z
N MET A 1 10.45 41.45 -5.97
CA MET A 1 10.16 40.41 -4.96
C MET A 1 9.05 39.55 -5.51
N ALA A 2 9.23 38.24 -5.54
CA ALA A 2 8.15 37.32 -5.91
C ALA A 2 6.99 37.47 -4.91
N SER A 3 5.77 37.62 -5.43
CA SER A 3 4.56 37.74 -4.60
C SER A 3 4.12 36.34 -4.15
N PHE A 4 3.55 36.22 -2.94
CA PHE A 4 2.89 34.99 -2.50
C PHE A 4 1.73 34.55 -3.41
N THR A 5 1.31 35.41 -4.32
CA THR A 5 0.24 35.18 -5.29
C THR A 5 0.75 34.95 -6.72
N SER A 6 2.09 34.87 -6.92
CA SER A 6 2.65 34.62 -8.24
C SER A 6 2.39 33.16 -8.67
N ASP A 7 2.05 33.00 -9.95
CA ASP A 7 1.92 31.67 -10.55
C ASP A 7 3.28 31.00 -10.68
N LEU A 8 3.28 29.66 -10.62
CA LEU A 8 4.50 28.85 -10.76
C LEU A 8 5.26 29.17 -12.06
N ARG A 9 4.56 29.42 -13.16
CA ARG A 9 5.14 29.79 -14.46
C ARG A 9 6.05 31.01 -14.35
N ASP A 10 5.65 31.99 -13.55
CA ASP A 10 6.35 33.28 -13.42
C ASP A 10 7.43 33.21 -12.35
N LEU A 11 7.22 32.36 -11.33
CA LEU A 11 8.12 32.20 -10.21
C LEU A 11 9.26 31.25 -10.50
N ASP A 12 8.96 30.10 -11.14
CA ASP A 12 9.92 29.03 -11.46
C ASP A 12 9.53 28.40 -12.82
N PRO A 13 9.96 29.01 -13.94
CA PRO A 13 9.64 28.53 -15.27
C PRO A 13 10.26 27.17 -15.58
N ASP A 14 11.36 26.77 -14.91
CA ASP A 14 12.00 25.49 -15.12
C ASP A 14 11.16 24.33 -14.55
N VAL A 15 10.66 24.49 -13.32
CA VAL A 15 9.74 23.53 -12.71
C VAL A 15 8.41 23.50 -13.47
N PHE A 16 7.88 24.66 -13.88
CA PHE A 16 6.68 24.72 -14.71
C PHE A 16 6.87 23.97 -16.03
N GLY A 17 8.00 24.17 -16.70
CA GLY A 17 8.36 23.46 -17.93
C GLY A 17 8.45 21.95 -17.74
N ALA A 18 9.05 21.50 -16.65
CA ALA A 18 9.12 20.07 -16.32
C ALA A 18 7.72 19.45 -16.11
N ILE A 19 6.81 20.17 -15.43
CA ILE A 19 5.42 19.71 -15.26
C ILE A 19 4.70 19.61 -16.61
N GLN A 20 4.89 20.60 -17.50
CA GLN A 20 4.29 20.57 -18.85
C GLN A 20 4.85 19.37 -19.67
N GLY A 21 6.14 19.10 -19.55
CA GLY A 21 6.77 17.93 -20.16
C GLY A 21 6.17 16.62 -19.68
N GLU A 22 5.95 16.47 -18.35
CA GLU A 22 5.31 15.29 -17.77
C GLU A 22 3.84 15.15 -18.20
N ILE A 23 3.09 16.24 -18.32
CA ILE A 23 1.73 16.20 -18.85
C ILE A 23 1.72 15.66 -20.30
N SER A 24 2.66 16.11 -21.13
CA SER A 24 2.79 15.60 -22.51
C SER A 24 3.16 14.13 -22.52
N ARG A 25 4.14 13.73 -21.70
CA ARG A 25 4.54 12.33 -21.59
C ARG A 25 3.34 11.43 -21.23
N GLN A 26 2.56 11.79 -20.23
CA GLN A 26 1.38 11.02 -19.81
C GLN A 26 0.27 10.95 -20.88
N ARG A 27 0.18 11.94 -21.75
CA ARG A 27 -0.80 11.96 -22.86
C ARG A 27 -0.36 11.14 -24.06
N GLU A 28 0.94 11.08 -24.31
CA GLU A 28 1.52 10.53 -25.54
C GLU A 28 2.06 9.12 -25.38
N THR A 29 2.23 8.65 -24.11
CA THR A 29 2.78 7.33 -23.82
C THR A 29 1.77 6.44 -23.09
N LEU A 30 1.93 5.12 -23.27
CA LEU A 30 1.19 4.13 -22.49
C LEU A 30 1.92 3.84 -21.19
N GLU A 31 1.22 4.00 -20.06
CA GLU A 31 1.76 3.65 -18.76
C GLU A 31 1.59 2.16 -18.50
N MET A 32 2.72 1.44 -18.36
CA MET A 32 2.76 -0.02 -18.17
C MET A 32 3.20 -0.43 -16.75
N ILE A 33 3.45 0.53 -15.87
CA ILE A 33 3.84 0.26 -14.47
C ILE A 33 2.60 0.04 -13.62
N ALA A 34 2.40 -1.18 -13.13
CA ALA A 34 1.19 -1.59 -12.40
C ALA A 34 0.92 -0.80 -11.10
N SER A 35 1.91 -0.11 -10.57
CA SER A 35 1.78 0.73 -9.38
C SER A 35 1.47 2.19 -9.68
N GLU A 36 1.38 2.59 -10.93
CA GLU A 36 1.05 3.96 -11.33
C GLU A 36 -0.42 4.11 -11.71
N ASN A 37 -0.96 5.32 -11.51
CA ASN A 37 -2.34 5.65 -11.79
C ASN A 37 -2.51 7.16 -12.03
N PHE A 38 -3.56 7.53 -12.73
CA PHE A 38 -3.90 8.93 -12.96
C PHE A 38 -4.70 9.49 -11.79
N VAL A 39 -4.15 10.53 -11.17
CA VAL A 39 -4.75 11.17 -10.00
C VAL A 39 -5.93 12.05 -10.42
N PRO A 40 -7.12 11.90 -9.81
CA PRO A 40 -8.25 12.81 -10.05
C PRO A 40 -7.92 14.25 -9.66
N ARG A 41 -8.47 15.21 -10.40
CA ARG A 41 -8.28 16.64 -10.13
C ARG A 41 -8.62 17.03 -8.68
N ALA A 42 -9.66 16.44 -8.11
CA ALA A 42 -10.05 16.70 -6.72
C ALA A 42 -8.96 16.35 -5.71
N VAL A 43 -8.21 15.26 -5.96
CA VAL A 43 -7.07 14.86 -5.10
C VAL A 43 -5.92 15.87 -5.24
N LEU A 44 -5.61 16.32 -6.48
CA LEU A 44 -4.61 17.35 -6.70
C LEU A 44 -4.98 18.66 -5.99
N GLN A 45 -6.26 19.04 -6.03
CA GLN A 45 -6.76 20.23 -5.32
C GLN A 45 -6.64 20.11 -3.80
N ALA A 46 -6.91 18.94 -3.25
CA ALA A 46 -6.76 18.69 -1.82
C ALA A 46 -5.30 18.74 -1.38
N GLN A 47 -4.39 18.09 -2.13
CA GLN A 47 -2.96 18.11 -1.84
C GLN A 47 -2.33 19.50 -1.94
N GLY A 48 -2.71 20.28 -2.95
CA GLY A 48 -2.21 21.64 -3.16
C GLY A 48 -2.99 22.72 -2.40
N SER A 49 -3.75 22.35 -1.39
CA SER A 49 -4.54 23.29 -0.60
C SER A 49 -3.75 23.91 0.55
N VAL A 50 -4.36 24.88 1.24
CA VAL A 50 -3.79 25.54 2.43
C VAL A 50 -3.55 24.58 3.62
N LEU A 51 -4.08 23.37 3.57
CA LEU A 51 -3.78 22.32 4.55
C LEU A 51 -2.29 21.99 4.60
N THR A 52 -1.55 22.19 3.50
CA THR A 52 -0.09 22.01 3.46
C THR A 52 0.68 22.98 4.37
N ASN A 53 0.06 24.08 4.80
CA ASN A 53 0.69 25.05 5.71
C ASN A 53 0.64 24.60 7.18
N LYS A 54 -0.19 23.60 7.50
CA LYS A 54 -0.45 23.24 8.88
C LYS A 54 0.44 22.10 9.38
N TYR A 55 1.19 22.38 10.41
CA TYR A 55 1.92 21.38 11.17
C TYR A 55 0.95 20.69 12.17
N ALA A 56 0.70 19.40 12.01
CA ALA A 56 -0.35 18.66 12.72
C ALA A 56 0.19 17.39 13.40
N GLU A 57 1.29 17.53 14.14
CA GLU A 57 1.90 16.44 14.88
C GLU A 57 0.96 15.91 15.98
N GLY A 58 0.89 14.58 16.13
CA GLY A 58 -0.06 13.88 17.01
C GLY A 58 -1.24 13.31 16.21
N TYR A 59 -2.35 13.07 16.88
CA TYR A 59 -3.57 12.49 16.31
C TYR A 59 -4.78 13.44 16.49
N PRO A 60 -5.87 13.28 15.74
CA PRO A 60 -7.09 14.05 15.92
C PRO A 60 -7.51 14.11 17.39
N GLY A 61 -7.78 15.30 17.88
CA GLY A 61 -8.11 15.55 19.29
C GLY A 61 -6.95 15.40 20.28
N ARG A 62 -5.75 15.04 19.83
CA ARG A 62 -4.54 14.86 20.63
C ARG A 62 -3.31 15.43 19.93
N ARG A 63 -3.39 16.68 19.50
CA ARG A 63 -2.30 17.38 18.79
C ARG A 63 -1.37 18.05 19.77
N TYR A 64 -0.11 18.16 19.35
CA TYR A 64 0.88 18.94 20.10
C TYR A 64 0.72 20.44 19.88
N TYR A 65 0.04 20.87 18.81
CA TYR A 65 -0.13 22.29 18.44
C TYR A 65 -1.61 22.63 18.29
N GLY A 66 -1.96 23.90 18.57
CA GLY A 66 -3.30 24.44 18.32
C GLY A 66 -3.58 24.68 16.83
N GLY A 67 -4.84 24.97 16.49
CA GLY A 67 -5.27 25.30 15.12
C GLY A 67 -5.39 24.08 14.21
N CYS A 68 -5.62 22.89 14.76
CA CYS A 68 -5.73 21.65 14.01
C CYS A 68 -7.18 21.21 13.74
N GLU A 69 -8.17 22.02 14.06
CA GLU A 69 -9.59 21.67 14.04
C GLU A 69 -10.03 21.18 12.65
N HIS A 70 -9.57 21.84 11.59
CA HIS A 70 -9.92 21.47 10.21
C HIS A 70 -9.09 20.30 9.69
N VAL A 71 -7.82 20.18 10.09
CA VAL A 71 -6.97 19.03 9.75
C VAL A 71 -7.51 17.76 10.42
N ASP A 72 -7.97 17.88 11.67
CA ASP A 72 -8.59 16.77 12.40
C ASP A 72 -9.83 16.24 11.65
N VAL A 73 -10.67 17.12 11.13
CA VAL A 73 -11.84 16.71 10.33
C VAL A 73 -11.40 15.93 9.08
N VAL A 74 -10.36 16.38 8.37
CA VAL A 74 -9.88 15.69 7.17
C VAL A 74 -9.28 14.32 7.50
N GLU A 75 -8.48 14.23 8.56
CA GLU A 75 -7.91 12.96 8.99
C GLU A 75 -8.97 11.98 9.48
N ASP A 76 -9.95 12.44 10.25
CA ASP A 76 -11.07 11.60 10.71
C ASP A 76 -11.95 11.12 9.56
N LEU A 77 -12.22 11.96 8.57
CA LEU A 77 -12.92 11.55 7.34
C LEU A 77 -12.14 10.45 6.60
N ALA A 78 -10.82 10.61 6.45
CA ALA A 78 -9.99 9.62 5.79
C ALA A 78 -9.97 8.29 6.55
N ARG A 79 -9.82 8.31 7.88
CA ARG A 79 -9.86 7.13 8.75
C ARG A 79 -11.21 6.42 8.67
N ASN A 80 -12.30 7.16 8.80
CA ASN A 80 -13.64 6.57 8.79
C ASN A 80 -14.01 5.97 7.44
N ARG A 81 -13.67 6.66 6.35
CA ARG A 81 -13.87 6.15 4.99
C ARG A 81 -13.02 4.91 4.70
N ALA A 82 -11.78 4.85 5.17
CA ALA A 82 -10.96 3.65 5.04
C ALA A 82 -11.55 2.47 5.80
N LYS A 83 -12.05 2.70 7.03
CA LYS A 83 -12.74 1.68 7.85
C LYS A 83 -14.00 1.17 7.15
N GLU A 84 -14.83 2.07 6.64
CA GLU A 84 -16.06 1.72 5.91
C GLU A 84 -15.75 0.94 4.63
N LEU A 85 -14.80 1.42 3.84
CA LEU A 85 -14.45 0.83 2.54
C LEU A 85 -13.94 -0.60 2.65
N PHE A 86 -13.16 -0.90 3.68
CA PHE A 86 -12.52 -2.21 3.85
C PHE A 86 -13.13 -3.08 4.96
N GLY A 87 -14.13 -2.57 5.68
CA GLY A 87 -14.71 -3.28 6.82
C GLY A 87 -13.75 -3.41 8.01
N ALA A 88 -12.83 -2.46 8.19
CA ALA A 88 -11.82 -2.50 9.24
C ALA A 88 -12.32 -1.82 10.53
N GLU A 89 -11.93 -2.35 11.68
CA GLU A 89 -12.26 -1.75 12.98
C GLU A 89 -11.45 -0.48 13.24
N PHE A 90 -10.16 -0.50 12.86
CA PHE A 90 -9.23 0.61 13.02
C PHE A 90 -8.58 0.98 11.69
N ALA A 91 -8.19 2.23 11.56
CA ALA A 91 -7.40 2.71 10.43
C ALA A 91 -6.41 3.79 10.86
N ASN A 92 -5.19 3.73 10.33
CA ASN A 92 -4.19 4.78 10.42
C ASN A 92 -3.87 5.26 8.99
N VAL A 93 -4.03 6.55 8.75
CA VAL A 93 -3.86 7.18 7.44
C VAL A 93 -2.68 8.16 7.39
N GLN A 94 -1.87 8.23 8.46
CA GLN A 94 -0.75 9.16 8.56
C GLN A 94 0.50 8.76 7.77
N PRO A 95 0.82 7.46 7.53
CA PRO A 95 2.00 7.14 6.75
C PRO A 95 1.98 7.81 5.37
N HIS A 96 3.06 8.50 5.02
CA HIS A 96 3.16 9.22 3.75
C HIS A 96 3.39 8.29 2.54
N SER A 97 3.68 7.02 2.78
CA SER A 97 3.94 6.01 1.74
C SER A 97 3.67 4.61 2.25
N GLY A 98 3.46 3.66 1.32
CA GLY A 98 3.40 2.24 1.66
C GLY A 98 4.68 1.74 2.35
N ALA A 99 5.85 2.28 2.00
CA ALA A 99 7.11 1.93 2.67
C ALA A 99 7.10 2.32 4.14
N GLN A 100 6.62 3.53 4.46
CA GLN A 100 6.51 3.98 5.85
C GLN A 100 5.45 3.17 6.62
N ALA A 101 4.30 2.90 6.01
CA ALA A 101 3.27 2.05 6.63
C ALA A 101 3.82 0.66 6.99
N LYS A 102 4.55 0.03 6.07
CA LYS A 102 5.19 -1.28 6.29
C LYS A 102 6.27 -1.24 7.37
N ALA A 103 7.06 -0.15 7.41
CA ALA A 103 8.03 0.05 8.48
C ALA A 103 7.34 0.18 9.84
N ALA A 104 6.24 0.93 9.91
CA ALA A 104 5.45 1.07 11.13
C ALA A 104 4.85 -0.26 11.57
N VAL A 105 4.31 -1.07 10.64
CA VAL A 105 3.81 -2.41 10.95
C VAL A 105 4.92 -3.26 11.58
N LEU A 106 6.04 -3.44 10.89
CA LEU A 106 7.12 -4.28 11.37
C LEU A 106 7.68 -3.81 12.72
N SER A 107 7.89 -2.51 12.91
CA SER A 107 8.38 -1.97 14.19
C SER A 107 7.36 -2.06 15.34
N THR A 108 6.11 -2.37 15.04
CA THR A 108 5.06 -2.57 16.06
C THR A 108 4.98 -4.01 16.53
N ILE A 109 5.20 -5.00 15.63
CA ILE A 109 4.95 -6.41 15.89
C ILE A 109 6.21 -7.29 15.92
N ALA A 110 7.38 -6.71 15.61
CA ALA A 110 8.65 -7.43 15.59
C ALA A 110 9.80 -6.55 16.05
N GLU A 111 10.77 -7.16 16.72
CA GLU A 111 12.04 -6.54 17.11
C GLU A 111 13.14 -6.84 16.08
N PRO A 112 14.19 -6.00 15.97
CA PRO A 112 15.35 -6.29 15.14
C PRO A 112 15.93 -7.67 15.46
N GLY A 113 16.10 -8.50 14.42
CA GLY A 113 16.56 -9.89 14.56
C GLY A 113 15.44 -10.92 14.61
N ASP A 114 14.19 -10.51 14.83
CA ASP A 114 13.07 -11.45 14.74
C ASP A 114 12.91 -11.98 13.32
N LYS A 115 12.42 -13.21 13.22
CA LYS A 115 12.23 -13.86 11.93
C LYS A 115 10.90 -13.42 11.29
N ILE A 116 10.97 -13.02 10.02
CA ILE A 116 9.83 -12.75 9.17
C ILE A 116 9.79 -13.74 7.99
N LEU A 117 8.60 -14.19 7.61
CA LEU A 117 8.38 -15.11 6.50
C LEU A 117 7.49 -14.43 5.45
N GLY A 118 8.03 -14.16 4.27
CA GLY A 118 7.33 -13.45 3.19
C GLY A 118 7.47 -14.14 1.84
N LEU A 119 6.67 -13.73 0.85
CA LEU A 119 6.81 -14.23 -0.52
C LEU A 119 8.13 -13.77 -1.13
N SER A 120 8.87 -14.71 -1.72
CA SER A 120 10.11 -14.44 -2.45
C SER A 120 9.92 -13.34 -3.49
N LEU A 121 10.88 -12.42 -3.58
CA LEU A 121 10.87 -11.35 -4.58
C LEU A 121 10.82 -11.89 -6.02
N ALA A 122 11.54 -13.01 -6.28
CA ALA A 122 11.55 -13.68 -7.57
C ALA A 122 10.17 -14.26 -7.96
N HIS A 123 9.31 -14.48 -6.97
CA HIS A 123 7.98 -15.05 -7.16
C HIS A 123 6.84 -14.02 -6.95
N GLY A 124 7.19 -12.73 -7.02
CA GLY A 124 6.22 -11.64 -6.97
C GLY A 124 6.06 -10.95 -5.63
N GLY A 125 6.91 -11.24 -4.64
CA GLY A 125 6.95 -10.51 -3.37
C GLY A 125 7.32 -9.04 -3.54
N HIS A 126 7.26 -8.28 -2.46
CA HIS A 126 7.65 -6.87 -2.43
C HIS A 126 9.02 -6.69 -1.79
N LEU A 127 9.74 -5.62 -2.19
CA LEU A 127 11.05 -5.27 -1.61
C LEU A 127 11.03 -5.19 -0.07
N THR A 128 9.96 -4.65 0.50
CA THR A 128 9.80 -4.49 1.96
C THR A 128 9.37 -5.78 2.67
N HIS A 129 9.21 -6.90 1.96
CA HIS A 129 8.94 -8.21 2.53
C HIS A 129 10.23 -9.01 2.82
N GLY A 130 11.36 -8.33 3.04
CA GLY A 130 12.61 -8.95 3.47
C GLY A 130 13.73 -8.96 2.43
N MET A 131 13.65 -8.18 1.35
CA MET A 131 14.75 -8.09 0.39
C MET A 131 16.01 -7.53 1.07
N LYS A 132 17.15 -8.18 0.87
CA LYS A 132 18.41 -7.94 1.61
C LYS A 132 18.90 -6.49 1.64
N LEU A 133 18.66 -5.70 0.57
CA LEU A 133 19.07 -4.29 0.53
C LEU A 133 18.03 -3.34 1.14
N ASN A 134 16.81 -3.82 1.37
CA ASN A 134 15.75 -3.07 2.03
C ASN A 134 15.98 -3.06 3.55
N PHE A 135 15.38 -2.08 4.26
CA PHE A 135 15.47 -2.02 5.72
C PHE A 135 14.98 -3.32 6.37
N SER A 136 13.92 -3.94 5.83
CA SER A 136 13.36 -5.17 6.35
C SER A 136 14.34 -6.35 6.28
N GLY A 137 15.10 -6.47 5.19
CA GLY A 137 16.13 -7.49 5.07
C GLY A 137 17.42 -7.20 5.82
N LYS A 138 17.60 -5.95 6.30
CA LYS A 138 18.75 -5.55 7.13
C LYS A 138 18.49 -5.69 8.62
N LEU A 139 17.25 -5.51 9.04
CA LEU A 139 16.87 -5.49 10.46
C LEU A 139 16.36 -6.84 10.96
N TYR A 140 15.73 -7.65 10.10
CA TYR A 140 15.05 -8.89 10.46
C TYR A 140 15.75 -10.11 9.88
N ASP A 141 15.61 -11.25 10.54
CA ASP A 141 15.96 -12.56 9.98
C ASP A 141 14.88 -12.99 8.98
N VAL A 142 15.24 -13.20 7.71
CA VAL A 142 14.27 -13.37 6.64
C VAL A 142 14.26 -14.79 6.11
N ALA A 143 13.10 -15.44 6.18
CA ALA A 143 12.77 -16.62 5.41
C ALA A 143 11.79 -16.23 4.27
N ALA A 144 11.86 -16.94 3.15
CA ALA A 144 10.98 -16.69 2.02
C ALA A 144 10.24 -17.97 1.61
N TYR A 145 8.93 -17.86 1.41
CA TYR A 145 8.16 -18.91 0.75
C TYR A 145 8.06 -18.63 -0.75
N GLU A 146 7.79 -19.68 -1.51
CA GLU A 146 7.83 -19.63 -2.96
C GLU A 146 6.54 -20.14 -3.58
N VAL A 147 6.39 -19.83 -4.87
CA VAL A 147 5.33 -20.37 -5.72
C VAL A 147 5.75 -21.78 -6.18
N ASP A 148 4.84 -22.71 -6.15
CA ASP A 148 5.07 -24.03 -6.72
C ASP A 148 5.25 -23.93 -8.24
N PRO A 149 6.33 -24.48 -8.81
CA PRO A 149 6.66 -24.29 -10.23
C PRO A 149 5.72 -25.02 -11.19
N GLU A 150 4.98 -26.02 -10.73
CA GLU A 150 4.05 -26.78 -11.58
C GLU A 150 2.68 -26.13 -11.61
N THR A 151 2.18 -25.70 -10.44
CA THR A 151 0.85 -25.12 -10.30
C THR A 151 0.84 -23.60 -10.46
N MET A 152 1.98 -22.96 -10.35
CA MET A 152 2.16 -21.51 -10.29
C MET A 152 1.32 -20.86 -9.17
N ARG A 153 1.16 -21.57 -8.06
CA ARG A 153 0.44 -21.12 -6.86
C ARG A 153 1.28 -21.27 -5.61
N VAL A 154 0.97 -20.50 -4.60
CA VAL A 154 1.51 -20.73 -3.25
C VAL A 154 0.85 -22.02 -2.72
N ASP A 155 1.69 -22.99 -2.38
CA ASP A 155 1.28 -24.25 -1.78
C ASP A 155 1.17 -24.04 -0.26
N MET A 156 -0.04 -24.15 0.27
CA MET A 156 -0.31 -23.87 1.68
C MET A 156 0.25 -24.92 2.61
N ASP A 157 0.39 -26.17 2.16
CA ASP A 157 0.99 -27.26 2.97
C ASP A 157 2.50 -27.03 3.11
N LYS A 158 3.18 -26.68 2.02
CA LYS A 158 4.61 -26.30 2.05
C LYS A 158 4.86 -25.05 2.89
N LEU A 159 3.95 -24.06 2.81
CA LEU A 159 4.02 -22.87 3.66
C LEU A 159 3.89 -23.23 5.14
N ARG A 160 2.96 -24.13 5.49
CA ARG A 160 2.78 -24.61 6.86
C ARG A 160 4.03 -25.33 7.37
N GLU A 161 4.56 -26.28 6.60
CA GLU A 161 5.80 -26.97 6.93
C GLU A 161 6.97 -26.00 7.17
N GLN A 162 7.09 -25.00 6.29
CA GLN A 162 8.12 -23.98 6.43
C GLN A 162 7.90 -23.10 7.66
N ALA A 163 6.68 -22.67 7.94
CA ALA A 163 6.35 -21.87 9.11
C ALA A 163 6.64 -22.62 10.41
N LEU A 164 6.30 -23.91 10.48
CA LEU A 164 6.61 -24.78 11.63
C LEU A 164 8.12 -24.94 11.86
N LYS A 165 8.89 -25.05 10.78
CA LYS A 165 10.35 -25.14 10.81
C LYS A 165 11.00 -23.85 11.23
N GLU A 166 10.62 -22.75 10.57
CA GLU A 166 11.24 -21.43 10.72
C GLU A 166 10.77 -20.66 11.95
N LYS A 167 9.56 -20.93 12.45
CA LYS A 167 8.91 -20.28 13.60
C LYS A 167 8.99 -18.75 13.52
N PRO A 168 8.47 -18.14 12.45
CA PRO A 168 8.55 -16.72 12.26
C PRO A 168 7.73 -15.97 13.31
N LYS A 169 8.17 -14.77 13.66
CA LYS A 169 7.38 -13.82 14.46
C LYS A 169 6.25 -13.21 13.64
N VAL A 170 6.48 -13.03 12.33
CA VAL A 170 5.52 -12.43 11.39
C VAL A 170 5.46 -13.27 10.11
N ILE A 171 4.27 -13.64 9.70
CA ILE A 171 3.99 -14.17 8.36
C ILE A 171 3.39 -13.03 7.54
N ILE A 172 4.00 -12.78 6.37
CA ILE A 172 3.58 -11.70 5.46
C ILE A 172 2.83 -12.31 4.28
N GLY A 173 1.53 -12.08 4.23
CA GLY A 173 0.72 -12.31 3.04
C GLY A 173 0.73 -11.09 2.12
N GLY A 174 0.38 -11.28 0.85
CA GLY A 174 0.36 -10.17 -0.12
C GLY A 174 1.60 -10.13 -1.00
N TRP A 175 1.54 -9.29 -2.03
CA TRP A 175 2.49 -9.33 -3.15
C TRP A 175 2.53 -8.04 -3.96
N SER A 176 3.51 -7.96 -4.88
CA SER A 176 3.56 -6.95 -5.95
C SER A 176 3.13 -7.50 -7.30
N ALA A 177 3.51 -8.74 -7.63
CA ALA A 177 3.38 -9.30 -8.97
C ALA A 177 2.88 -10.77 -9.01
N TYR A 178 2.14 -11.20 -8.01
CA TYR A 178 1.52 -12.52 -7.98
C TYR A 178 0.09 -12.45 -8.54
N PRO A 179 -0.23 -13.10 -9.68
CA PRO A 179 -1.50 -12.90 -10.38
C PRO A 179 -2.60 -13.91 -9.98
N ARG A 180 -2.53 -14.46 -8.79
CA ARG A 180 -3.48 -15.43 -8.26
C ARG A 180 -4.06 -14.99 -6.93
N THR A 181 -5.18 -15.56 -6.55
CA THR A 181 -5.79 -15.36 -5.23
C THR A 181 -5.02 -16.17 -4.18
N MET A 182 -4.78 -15.59 -3.01
CA MET A 182 -4.30 -16.28 -1.82
C MET A 182 -5.47 -16.62 -0.88
N ASP A 183 -5.34 -17.73 -0.18
CA ASP A 183 -6.28 -18.14 0.86
C ASP A 183 -5.85 -17.53 2.21
N PHE A 184 -6.44 -16.37 2.54
CA PHE A 184 -6.11 -15.67 3.77
C PHE A 184 -6.59 -16.40 5.04
N ALA A 185 -7.63 -17.24 4.94
CA ALA A 185 -8.06 -18.09 6.05
C ALA A 185 -7.01 -19.14 6.38
N ALA A 186 -6.47 -19.82 5.36
CA ALA A 186 -5.38 -20.78 5.55
C ALA A 186 -4.10 -20.11 6.08
N PHE A 187 -3.78 -18.87 5.64
CA PHE A 187 -2.69 -18.09 6.23
C PHE A 187 -2.92 -17.81 7.72
N ARG A 188 -4.16 -17.51 8.11
CA ARG A 188 -4.52 -17.27 9.52
C ARG A 188 -4.31 -18.54 10.36
N GLU A 189 -4.79 -19.68 9.88
CA GLU A 189 -4.61 -20.96 10.55
C GLU A 189 -3.12 -21.28 10.78
N ILE A 190 -2.29 -21.10 9.75
CA ILE A 190 -0.85 -21.33 9.85
C ILE A 190 -0.20 -20.36 10.85
N ALA A 191 -0.57 -19.10 10.83
CA ALA A 191 -0.04 -18.10 11.75
C ALA A 191 -0.43 -18.41 13.20
N ASP A 192 -1.66 -18.84 13.45
CA ASP A 192 -2.12 -19.27 14.78
C ASP A 192 -1.36 -20.50 15.27
N GLU A 193 -1.13 -21.48 14.40
CA GLU A 193 -0.42 -22.72 14.74
C GLU A 193 1.03 -22.47 15.21
N VAL A 194 1.69 -21.46 14.65
CA VAL A 194 3.08 -21.13 15.02
C VAL A 194 3.18 -19.93 15.98
N GLY A 195 2.06 -19.30 16.34
CA GLY A 195 2.02 -18.14 17.22
C GLY A 195 2.58 -16.85 16.58
N ALA A 196 2.46 -16.74 15.25
CA ALA A 196 2.94 -15.59 14.49
C ALA A 196 1.84 -14.55 14.29
N TYR A 197 2.23 -13.28 14.14
CA TYR A 197 1.34 -12.26 13.57
C TYR A 197 1.15 -12.51 12.07
N LEU A 198 -0.09 -12.39 11.59
CA LEU A 198 -0.38 -12.35 10.16
C LEU A 198 -0.51 -10.88 9.71
N TRP A 199 0.44 -10.42 8.92
CA TRP A 199 0.37 -9.15 8.23
C TRP A 199 0.09 -9.36 6.75
N VAL A 200 -0.92 -8.70 6.19
CA VAL A 200 -1.21 -8.76 4.75
C VAL A 200 -0.99 -7.40 4.10
N ASP A 201 -0.14 -7.37 3.08
CA ASP A 201 0.08 -6.21 2.23
C ASP A 201 -0.77 -6.31 0.96
N MET A 202 -1.91 -5.62 0.96
CA MET A 202 -2.83 -5.63 -0.17
C MET A 202 -2.64 -4.46 -1.15
N ALA A 203 -1.50 -3.77 -1.09
CA ALA A 203 -1.26 -2.55 -1.86
C ALA A 203 -1.57 -2.68 -3.36
N HIS A 204 -1.28 -3.83 -3.98
CA HIS A 204 -1.49 -4.05 -5.42
C HIS A 204 -2.90 -4.55 -5.77
N PHE A 205 -3.67 -5.06 -4.82
CA PHE A 205 -5.01 -5.58 -5.08
C PHE A 205 -6.11 -4.93 -4.23
N ALA A 206 -5.79 -3.91 -3.44
CA ALA A 206 -6.74 -3.21 -2.59
C ALA A 206 -7.97 -2.68 -3.34
N GLY A 207 -7.80 -2.19 -4.56
CA GLY A 207 -8.90 -1.70 -5.37
C GLY A 207 -9.90 -2.79 -5.75
N ILE A 208 -9.43 -3.99 -6.07
CA ILE A 208 -10.33 -5.12 -6.39
C ILE A 208 -10.95 -5.73 -5.12
N VAL A 209 -10.29 -5.60 -3.95
CA VAL A 209 -10.90 -5.91 -2.65
C VAL A 209 -12.04 -4.93 -2.36
N ALA A 210 -11.80 -3.62 -2.50
CA ALA A 210 -12.82 -2.59 -2.30
C ALA A 210 -14.03 -2.75 -3.24
N ALA A 211 -13.81 -3.27 -4.45
CA ALA A 211 -14.86 -3.57 -5.41
C ALA A 211 -15.60 -4.89 -5.13
N GLY A 212 -15.23 -5.65 -4.10
CA GLY A 212 -15.81 -6.97 -3.81
C GLY A 212 -15.44 -8.07 -4.81
N LEU A 213 -14.42 -7.85 -5.65
CA LEU A 213 -13.99 -8.78 -6.70
C LEU A 213 -12.79 -9.65 -6.32
N HIS A 214 -12.26 -9.47 -5.12
CA HIS A 214 -11.18 -10.26 -4.53
C HIS A 214 -11.46 -10.48 -3.04
N PRO A 215 -11.14 -11.64 -2.48
CA PRO A 215 -11.28 -11.87 -1.04
C PRO A 215 -10.56 -10.81 -0.22
N SER A 216 -11.23 -10.34 0.83
CA SER A 216 -10.62 -9.37 1.76
C SER A 216 -9.71 -10.08 2.75
N PRO A 217 -8.48 -9.59 3.00
CA PRO A 217 -7.63 -10.09 4.06
C PRO A 217 -8.05 -9.58 5.46
N VAL A 218 -8.87 -8.52 5.53
CA VAL A 218 -9.18 -7.82 6.78
C VAL A 218 -9.78 -8.73 7.85
N PRO A 219 -10.70 -9.67 7.55
CA PRO A 219 -11.25 -10.57 8.58
C PRO A 219 -10.24 -11.60 9.13
N HIS A 220 -9.10 -11.79 8.48
CA HIS A 220 -8.15 -12.86 8.79
C HIS A 220 -6.81 -12.36 9.35
N ALA A 221 -6.40 -11.14 9.00
CA ALA A 221 -5.09 -10.61 9.35
C ALA A 221 -5.13 -9.77 10.64
N ASP A 222 -4.04 -9.82 11.41
CA ASP A 222 -3.86 -8.92 12.56
C ASP A 222 -3.67 -7.48 12.08
N ILE A 223 -2.93 -7.30 10.98
CA ILE A 223 -2.70 -6.00 10.36
C ILE A 223 -2.78 -6.13 8.83
N VAL A 224 -3.42 -5.15 8.21
CA VAL A 224 -3.45 -5.01 6.74
C VAL A 224 -2.84 -3.68 6.36
N SER A 225 -1.89 -3.69 5.43
CA SER A 225 -1.34 -2.49 4.83
C SER A 225 -1.76 -2.33 3.36
N THR A 226 -1.92 -1.09 2.94
CA THR A 226 -2.23 -0.75 1.55
C THR A 226 -1.58 0.55 1.12
N THR A 227 -1.60 0.82 -0.19
CA THR A 227 -1.30 2.13 -0.77
C THR A 227 -2.54 2.64 -1.50
N VAL A 228 -2.83 3.94 -1.39
CA VAL A 228 -4.06 4.52 -1.95
C VAL A 228 -3.94 4.80 -3.44
N HIS A 229 -2.76 5.18 -3.92
CA HIS A 229 -2.57 5.71 -5.29
C HIS A 229 -2.52 4.64 -6.40
N LYS A 230 -2.41 3.36 -6.10
CA LYS A 230 -2.34 2.29 -7.11
C LYS A 230 -3.71 2.06 -7.74
N LEU A 231 -4.38 0.96 -7.42
CA LEU A 231 -5.71 0.65 -7.98
C LEU A 231 -6.86 1.39 -7.30
N SER A 232 -6.67 1.86 -6.08
CA SER A 232 -7.76 2.48 -5.29
C SER A 232 -8.29 3.78 -5.92
N LEU A 233 -7.46 4.55 -6.61
CA LEU A 233 -7.89 5.77 -7.29
C LEU A 233 -8.80 5.48 -8.49
N ILE A 234 -8.62 4.36 -9.17
CA ILE A 234 -9.46 3.94 -10.29
C ILE A 234 -10.90 3.74 -9.85
N HIS A 235 -11.09 3.13 -8.67
CA HIS A 235 -12.43 2.79 -8.17
C HIS A 235 -13.19 4.00 -7.63
N ILE A 236 -12.48 5.04 -7.22
CA ILE A 236 -13.11 6.27 -6.69
C ILE A 236 -13.58 7.19 -7.82
N SER A 237 -12.87 7.23 -8.95
CA SER A 237 -13.13 8.21 -10.00
C SER A 237 -14.00 7.72 -11.16
N GLU A 238 -13.69 6.60 -11.79
CA GLU A 238 -14.48 6.00 -12.90
C GLU A 238 -14.11 4.51 -13.08
N PRO A 239 -14.56 3.60 -12.24
CA PRO A 239 -14.08 2.21 -12.24
C PRO A 239 -14.32 1.48 -13.56
N THR A 240 -15.45 1.70 -14.22
CA THR A 240 -15.81 1.00 -15.46
C THR A 240 -14.94 1.43 -16.65
N ARG A 241 -14.54 2.68 -16.70
CA ARG A 241 -13.79 3.26 -17.82
C ARG A 241 -12.32 2.87 -17.74
N HIS A 242 -11.72 2.91 -16.57
CA HIS A 242 -10.35 2.50 -16.35
C HIS A 242 -10.17 0.98 -16.50
N PHE A 243 -11.13 0.21 -16.07
CA PHE A 243 -11.10 -1.25 -16.24
C PHE A 243 -11.06 -1.68 -17.71
N LYS A 244 -11.76 -0.97 -18.59
CA LYS A 244 -11.70 -1.19 -20.04
C LYS A 244 -10.33 -0.81 -20.63
N ARG A 245 -9.71 0.25 -20.15
CA ARG A 245 -8.38 0.71 -20.62
C ARG A 245 -7.23 -0.19 -20.14
N SER A 246 -7.28 -0.69 -18.92
CA SER A 246 -6.27 -1.59 -18.40
C SER A 246 -6.25 -2.97 -19.08
N ARG A 247 -7.30 -3.33 -19.82
CA ARG A 247 -7.34 -4.57 -20.61
C ARG A 247 -6.70 -4.43 -21.99
N MET A 248 -6.53 -3.21 -22.49
CA MET A 248 -6.03 -3.00 -23.84
C MET A 248 -4.52 -3.31 -24.01
N PRO A 249 -3.64 -3.07 -23.03
CA PRO A 249 -2.22 -3.37 -23.18
C PRO A 249 -1.85 -4.86 -23.09
N SER A 250 -2.73 -5.68 -22.52
CA SER A 250 -2.47 -7.13 -22.38
C SER A 250 -2.86 -7.96 -23.62
N SER A 251 -3.37 -7.31 -24.64
CA SER A 251 -3.83 -7.95 -25.90
C SER A 251 -3.10 -7.43 -27.12
N ALA A 252 -2.05 -6.64 -26.95
CA ALA A 252 -1.16 -6.20 -28.05
C ALA A 252 0.15 -6.98 -28.04
#